data_00b1e3aeadc9b754c44a82e9dfc6b5fb
#
_entry.id   00b1e3aeadc9b754c44a82e9dfc6b5fb
#
_cell.length_a   1.000
_cell.length_b   1.000
_cell.length_c   1.000
_cell.angle_alpha   90.00
_cell.angle_beta   90.00
_cell.angle_gamma   90.00
#
_symmetry.space_group_name_H-M   'P 1'
#
loop_
_entity.id
_entity.type
_entity.pdbx_description
1 polymer ?
#
loop_
_entity_poly.entity_id
_entity_poly.type
_entity_poly.pdbx_seq_one_letter_code
_entity_poly.pdbx_strand_id
1 'polypeptide(L)'
;MSTEAKAASAPVVAAARRTWVLPLVLTVPGLGFLSVRFFEATHEGIANARSNACRALSPDPVPAALLNREAPDFQLPDASGKMVSLSSQRGHPVLVNFWATWCPPCVEEVPSMEDLARRLEKTDIRMMAVSVDDSWDAVRQFFVKGTKMGVLLDLSKNVPKSFGTEKYPESFMIDASGHVRHYFINKRDWSKPEAIACLESLR
;
A
#
# COMPACT_ATOMS: atom_id res chain seq x y z
N MET A 1 75.53 -31.12 -55.24
CA MET A 1 75.91 -30.82 -53.85
C MET A 1 74.59 -30.88 -53.05
N SER A 2 74.47 -31.93 -52.30
CA SER A 2 73.31 -32.40 -51.55
C SER A 2 73.23 -31.67 -50.24
N THR A 3 72.02 -31.28 -49.89
CA THR A 3 71.68 -30.98 -48.49
C THR A 3 70.32 -31.61 -48.11
N GLU A 4 70.44 -32.65 -47.34
CA GLU A 4 69.33 -33.36 -46.73
C GLU A 4 68.59 -32.46 -45.74
N ALA A 5 67.28 -32.42 -45.85
CA ALA A 5 66.46 -31.83 -44.85
C ALA A 5 65.88 -32.87 -43.93
N LYS A 6 66.26 -32.76 -42.67
CA LYS A 6 65.95 -33.65 -41.55
C LYS A 6 64.47 -33.41 -41.13
N ALA A 7 63.66 -34.44 -41.25
CA ALA A 7 62.25 -34.41 -40.81
C ALA A 7 62.20 -34.36 -39.27
N ALA A 8 61.54 -33.36 -38.71
CA ALA A 8 61.23 -33.24 -37.29
C ALA A 8 59.90 -33.92 -36.99
N SER A 9 59.91 -34.90 -36.13
CA SER A 9 58.73 -35.60 -35.63
C SER A 9 57.92 -34.68 -34.70
N ALA A 10 56.65 -34.50 -34.98
CA ALA A 10 55.74 -33.83 -34.12
C ALA A 10 55.35 -34.70 -32.92
N PRO A 11 55.16 -34.12 -31.72
CA PRO A 11 54.71 -34.89 -30.56
C PRO A 11 53.21 -35.19 -30.65
N VAL A 12 52.82 -36.39 -30.37
CA VAL A 12 51.46 -36.91 -30.23
C VAL A 12 50.84 -36.26 -29.00
N VAL A 13 49.90 -35.33 -29.21
CA VAL A 13 49.10 -34.77 -28.12
C VAL A 13 48.05 -35.80 -27.72
N ALA A 14 48.22 -36.38 -26.54
CA ALA A 14 47.24 -37.28 -25.94
C ALA A 14 45.95 -36.54 -25.67
N ALA A 15 44.85 -36.93 -26.32
CA ALA A 15 43.52 -36.41 -26.10
C ALA A 15 43.06 -36.76 -24.68
N ALA A 16 43.04 -35.77 -23.81
CA ALA A 16 42.45 -35.89 -22.50
C ALA A 16 40.94 -36.15 -22.65
N ARG A 17 40.51 -37.36 -22.32
CA ARG A 17 39.08 -37.71 -22.24
C ARG A 17 38.48 -36.89 -21.12
N ARG A 18 37.75 -35.85 -21.50
CA ARG A 18 36.93 -35.02 -20.63
C ARG A 18 35.73 -35.88 -20.19
N THR A 19 35.84 -36.54 -19.05
CA THR A 19 34.72 -37.20 -18.39
C THR A 19 33.74 -36.11 -17.94
N TRP A 20 32.67 -35.98 -18.67
CA TRP A 20 31.53 -35.19 -18.25
C TRP A 20 30.88 -35.90 -17.06
N VAL A 21 31.24 -35.48 -15.85
CA VAL A 21 30.47 -35.84 -14.66
C VAL A 21 29.19 -34.98 -14.73
N LEU A 22 28.16 -35.56 -15.31
CA LEU A 22 26.79 -35.02 -15.17
C LEU A 22 26.50 -35.02 -13.68
N PRO A 23 26.19 -33.83 -13.07
CA PRO A 23 25.67 -33.83 -11.72
C PRO A 23 24.33 -34.57 -11.78
N LEU A 24 24.27 -35.71 -11.13
CA LEU A 24 23.03 -36.43 -10.88
C LEU A 24 22.18 -35.52 -9.96
N VAL A 25 21.35 -34.65 -10.53
CA VAL A 25 20.35 -33.89 -9.79
C VAL A 25 19.33 -34.93 -9.35
N LEU A 26 19.55 -35.50 -8.18
CA LEU A 26 18.50 -36.23 -7.46
C LEU A 26 17.42 -35.22 -7.07
N THR A 27 16.52 -34.97 -7.98
CA THR A 27 15.24 -34.31 -7.67
C THR A 27 14.48 -35.27 -6.79
N VAL A 28 14.63 -35.11 -5.48
CA VAL A 28 13.77 -35.79 -4.51
C VAL A 28 12.39 -35.17 -4.68
N PRO A 29 11.40 -35.89 -5.23
CA PRO A 29 10.06 -35.30 -5.52
C PRO A 29 9.41 -34.72 -4.26
N GLY A 30 9.77 -35.20 -3.08
CA GLY A 30 9.27 -34.73 -1.81
C GLY A 30 9.74 -33.32 -1.39
N LEU A 31 10.95 -32.91 -1.77
CA LEU A 31 11.46 -31.58 -1.43
C LEU A 31 10.77 -30.47 -2.22
N GLY A 32 10.45 -30.71 -3.49
CA GLY A 32 9.66 -29.78 -4.31
C GLY A 32 8.24 -29.63 -3.79
N PHE A 33 7.60 -30.73 -3.40
CA PHE A 33 6.24 -30.70 -2.86
C PHE A 33 6.20 -30.01 -1.48
N LEU A 34 7.16 -30.24 -0.61
CA LEU A 34 7.28 -29.57 0.69
C LEU A 34 7.51 -28.05 0.53
N SER A 35 8.32 -27.61 -0.44
CA SER A 35 8.56 -26.19 -0.68
C SER A 35 7.33 -25.48 -1.22
N VAL A 36 6.56 -26.12 -2.11
CA VAL A 36 5.29 -25.56 -2.62
C VAL A 36 4.26 -25.44 -1.49
N ARG A 37 4.09 -26.46 -0.67
CA ARG A 37 3.16 -26.44 0.47
C ARG A 37 3.57 -25.43 1.54
N PHE A 38 4.85 -25.28 1.81
CA PHE A 38 5.35 -24.26 2.73
C PHE A 38 5.08 -22.85 2.19
N PHE A 39 5.28 -22.63 0.89
CA PHE A 39 5.02 -21.35 0.23
C PHE A 39 3.51 -21.02 0.25
N GLU A 40 2.63 -21.97 -0.08
CA GLU A 40 1.18 -21.80 0.02
C GLU A 40 0.74 -21.47 1.45
N ALA A 41 1.21 -22.23 2.44
CA ALA A 41 0.84 -21.99 3.85
C ALA A 41 1.31 -20.62 4.38
N THR A 42 2.48 -20.13 3.93
CA THR A 42 2.96 -18.80 4.29
C THR A 42 2.12 -17.70 3.62
N HIS A 43 1.72 -17.85 2.37
CA HIS A 43 0.85 -16.91 1.68
C HIS A 43 -0.55 -16.83 2.29
N GLU A 44 -1.15 -17.96 2.61
CA GLU A 44 -2.45 -18.02 3.30
C GLU A 44 -2.37 -17.39 4.70
N GLY A 45 -1.29 -17.66 5.43
CA GLY A 45 -1.05 -17.05 6.74
C GLY A 45 -0.95 -15.53 6.69
N ILE A 46 -0.24 -14.99 5.71
CA ILE A 46 -0.10 -13.53 5.52
C ILE A 46 -1.44 -12.91 5.10
N ALA A 47 -2.18 -13.53 4.17
CA ALA A 47 -3.48 -13.04 3.73
C ALA A 47 -4.49 -13.02 4.89
N ASN A 48 -4.52 -14.06 5.70
CA ASN A 48 -5.37 -14.14 6.89
C ASN A 48 -4.99 -13.10 7.95
N ALA A 49 -3.69 -12.88 8.18
CA ALA A 49 -3.21 -11.86 9.11
C ALA A 49 -3.62 -10.45 8.65
N ARG A 50 -3.52 -10.14 7.35
CA ARG A 50 -3.93 -8.86 6.77
C ARG A 50 -5.45 -8.63 6.87
N SER A 51 -6.25 -9.65 6.54
CA SER A 51 -7.72 -9.61 6.70
C SER A 51 -8.12 -9.39 8.17
N ASN A 52 -7.43 -10.04 9.10
CA ASN A 52 -7.68 -9.86 10.53
C ASN A 52 -7.28 -8.46 11.02
N ALA A 53 -6.24 -7.84 10.44
CA ALA A 53 -5.81 -6.49 10.78
C ALA A 53 -6.91 -5.46 10.48
N CYS A 54 -7.57 -5.55 9.33
CA CYS A 54 -8.68 -4.65 9.00
C CYS A 54 -9.86 -4.83 9.95
N ARG A 55 -10.16 -6.07 10.34
CA ARG A 55 -11.23 -6.38 11.30
C ARG A 55 -10.92 -5.86 12.71
N ALA A 56 -9.66 -5.88 13.11
CA ALA A 56 -9.22 -5.35 14.40
C ALA A 56 -9.36 -3.83 14.49
N LEU A 57 -9.21 -3.11 13.36
CA LEU A 57 -9.44 -1.67 13.29
C LEU A 57 -10.93 -1.30 13.30
N SER A 58 -11.79 -2.13 12.73
CA SER A 58 -13.23 -1.89 12.66
C SER A 58 -13.98 -3.13 13.11
N PRO A 59 -14.30 -3.23 14.41
CA PRO A 59 -15.15 -4.31 14.91
C PRO A 59 -16.61 -4.19 14.42
N ASP A 60 -17.03 -3.00 13.97
CA ASP A 60 -18.39 -2.75 13.50
C ASP A 60 -18.56 -3.25 12.06
N PRO A 61 -19.69 -3.90 11.75
CA PRO A 61 -19.97 -4.34 10.38
C PRO A 61 -20.16 -3.12 9.47
N VAL A 62 -19.39 -3.08 8.39
CA VAL A 62 -19.56 -2.07 7.33
C VAL A 62 -20.83 -2.40 6.55
N PRO A 63 -21.70 -1.41 6.28
CA PRO A 63 -22.86 -1.63 5.44
C PRO A 63 -22.45 -2.21 4.07
N ALA A 64 -23.02 -3.35 3.69
CA ALA A 64 -22.65 -4.04 2.45
C ALA A 64 -22.80 -3.14 1.19
N ALA A 65 -23.74 -2.19 1.24
CA ALA A 65 -23.96 -1.23 0.16
C ALA A 65 -22.79 -0.27 -0.08
N LEU A 66 -21.89 -0.10 0.91
CA LEU A 66 -20.70 0.77 0.80
C LEU A 66 -19.46 0.00 0.35
N LEU A 67 -19.47 -1.34 0.50
CA LEU A 67 -18.32 -2.16 0.16
C LEU A 67 -18.30 -2.52 -1.33
N ASN A 68 -17.10 -2.63 -1.89
CA ASN A 68 -16.83 -3.04 -3.26
C ASN A 68 -17.46 -2.13 -4.35
N ARG A 69 -18.00 -0.96 -3.97
CA ARG A 69 -18.40 0.06 -4.94
C ARG A 69 -17.20 0.86 -5.40
N GLU A 70 -17.23 1.37 -6.60
CA GLU A 70 -16.27 2.37 -7.04
C GLU A 70 -16.41 3.63 -6.17
N ALA A 71 -15.27 4.14 -5.67
CA ALA A 71 -15.24 5.34 -4.86
C ALA A 71 -15.64 6.55 -5.73
N PRO A 72 -16.53 7.44 -5.26
CA PRO A 72 -16.82 8.68 -5.96
C PRO A 72 -15.56 9.48 -6.23
N ASP A 73 -15.31 9.87 -7.48
CA ASP A 73 -14.18 10.72 -7.80
C ASP A 73 -14.41 12.15 -7.31
N PHE A 74 -13.32 12.82 -6.95
CA PHE A 74 -13.32 14.23 -6.60
C PHE A 74 -12.00 14.87 -6.98
N GLN A 75 -12.00 16.19 -7.07
CA GLN A 75 -10.81 16.98 -7.28
C GLN A 75 -10.83 18.19 -6.34
N LEU A 76 -9.83 18.27 -5.47
CA LEU A 76 -9.73 19.31 -4.43
C LEU A 76 -8.33 19.93 -4.40
N PRO A 77 -8.19 21.20 -3.99
CA PRO A 77 -6.90 21.85 -3.83
C PRO A 77 -6.17 21.32 -2.58
N ASP A 78 -4.86 21.19 -2.67
CA ASP A 78 -3.96 21.07 -1.54
C ASP A 78 -3.56 22.47 -1.00
N ALA A 79 -2.74 22.50 0.06
CA ALA A 79 -2.30 23.76 0.70
C ALA A 79 -1.48 24.69 -0.23
N SER A 80 -0.94 24.18 -1.34
CA SER A 80 -0.25 24.95 -2.37
C SER A 80 -1.19 25.48 -3.47
N GLY A 81 -2.46 25.06 -3.44
CA GLY A 81 -3.45 25.34 -4.48
C GLY A 81 -3.41 24.35 -5.65
N LYS A 82 -2.56 23.33 -5.61
CA LYS A 82 -2.53 22.28 -6.62
C LYS A 82 -3.76 21.39 -6.48
N MET A 83 -4.46 21.18 -7.59
CA MET A 83 -5.61 20.28 -7.64
C MET A 83 -5.16 18.81 -7.61
N VAL A 84 -5.73 18.05 -6.69
CA VAL A 84 -5.47 16.61 -6.50
C VAL A 84 -6.79 15.87 -6.64
N SER A 85 -6.84 14.86 -7.52
CA SER A 85 -8.01 14.01 -7.70
C SER A 85 -7.79 12.62 -7.09
N LEU A 86 -8.88 11.99 -6.64
CA LEU A 86 -8.83 10.59 -6.21
C LEU A 86 -8.48 9.67 -7.38
N SER A 87 -9.04 9.92 -8.56
CA SER A 87 -8.75 9.13 -9.77
C SER A 87 -7.26 9.16 -10.16
N SER A 88 -6.54 10.25 -9.85
CA SER A 88 -5.09 10.34 -10.08
C SER A 88 -4.26 9.41 -9.19
N GLN A 89 -4.87 8.80 -8.17
CA GLN A 89 -4.21 7.86 -7.26
C GLN A 89 -4.41 6.39 -7.67
N ARG A 90 -5.05 6.11 -8.79
CA ARG A 90 -5.20 4.73 -9.31
C ARG A 90 -3.84 4.03 -9.38
N GLY A 91 -3.80 2.76 -9.03
CA GLY A 91 -2.57 1.98 -8.89
C GLY A 91 -1.99 1.98 -7.47
N HIS A 92 -2.54 2.82 -6.59
CA HIS A 92 -2.13 2.90 -5.18
C HIS A 92 -3.32 2.71 -4.25
N PRO A 93 -3.18 2.00 -3.12
CA PRO A 93 -4.18 2.04 -2.05
C PRO A 93 -4.27 3.46 -1.47
N VAL A 94 -5.47 3.90 -1.14
CA VAL A 94 -5.74 5.25 -0.61
C VAL A 94 -6.53 5.15 0.69
N LEU A 95 -6.08 5.89 1.72
CA LEU A 95 -6.90 6.23 2.87
C LEU A 95 -7.48 7.64 2.67
N VAL A 96 -8.79 7.73 2.50
CA VAL A 96 -9.52 9.00 2.52
C VAL A 96 -10.12 9.17 3.91
N ASN A 97 -9.82 10.29 4.57
CA ASN A 97 -10.38 10.64 5.87
C ASN A 97 -11.10 11.98 5.77
N PHE A 98 -12.34 12.06 6.22
CA PHE A 98 -13.14 13.28 6.29
C PHE A 98 -13.10 13.85 7.70
N TRP A 99 -12.69 15.10 7.85
CA TRP A 99 -12.44 15.70 9.14
C TRP A 99 -12.61 17.24 9.12
N ALA A 100 -12.55 17.88 10.31
CA ALA A 100 -12.46 19.32 10.45
C ALA A 100 -11.76 19.73 11.75
N THR A 101 -11.23 20.94 11.78
CA THR A 101 -10.55 21.50 12.96
C THR A 101 -11.49 21.77 14.14
N TRP A 102 -12.76 22.03 13.85
CA TRP A 102 -13.82 22.28 14.83
C TRP A 102 -14.51 20.99 15.33
N CYS A 103 -14.10 19.83 14.85
CA CYS A 103 -14.67 18.53 15.22
C CYS A 103 -13.85 17.88 16.34
N PRO A 104 -14.32 17.84 17.61
CA PRO A 104 -13.50 17.33 18.72
C PRO A 104 -12.98 15.91 18.52
N PRO A 105 -13.78 14.89 18.11
CA PRO A 105 -13.24 13.55 17.88
C PRO A 105 -12.26 13.48 16.71
N CYS A 106 -12.34 14.39 15.72
CA CYS A 106 -11.36 14.50 14.65
C CYS A 106 -10.01 14.99 15.21
N VAL A 107 -10.04 16.03 16.05
CA VAL A 107 -8.84 16.58 16.70
C VAL A 107 -8.14 15.53 17.56
N GLU A 108 -8.90 14.69 18.28
CA GLU A 108 -8.35 13.59 19.06
C GLU A 108 -7.71 12.49 18.18
N GLU A 109 -8.18 12.32 16.93
CA GLU A 109 -7.65 11.34 15.98
C GLU A 109 -6.33 11.80 15.32
N VAL A 110 -6.15 13.11 15.11
CA VAL A 110 -5.05 13.71 14.35
C VAL A 110 -3.66 13.20 14.77
N PRO A 111 -3.29 13.08 16.07
CA PRO A 111 -1.96 12.58 16.43
C PRO A 111 -1.66 11.19 15.86
N SER A 112 -2.63 10.27 15.86
CA SER A 112 -2.47 8.92 15.30
C SER A 112 -2.46 8.94 13.77
N MET A 113 -3.21 9.84 13.14
CA MET A 113 -3.18 10.07 11.69
C MET A 113 -1.82 10.61 11.24
N GLU A 114 -1.24 11.55 11.98
CA GLU A 114 0.12 12.06 11.73
C GLU A 114 1.19 10.98 11.85
N ASP A 115 1.06 10.07 12.83
CA ASP A 115 1.95 8.93 12.96
C ASP A 115 1.83 8.00 11.76
N LEU A 116 0.61 7.65 11.37
CA LEU A 116 0.36 6.86 10.17
C LEU A 116 0.94 7.55 8.92
N ALA A 117 0.69 8.85 8.72
CA ALA A 117 1.18 9.61 7.58
C ALA A 117 2.70 9.52 7.43
N ARG A 118 3.46 9.70 8.54
CA ARG A 118 4.92 9.54 8.54
C ARG A 118 5.36 8.13 8.14
N ARG A 119 4.65 7.11 8.57
CA ARG A 119 4.95 5.71 8.23
C ARG A 119 4.66 5.42 6.76
N LEU A 120 3.61 6.03 6.19
CA LEU A 120 3.22 5.89 4.79
C LEU A 120 4.20 6.56 3.82
N GLU A 121 5.01 7.55 4.24
CA GLU A 121 6.02 8.19 3.38
C GLU A 121 7.00 7.19 2.70
N LYS A 122 7.19 6.02 3.31
CA LYS A 122 8.10 4.96 2.80
C LYS A 122 7.37 3.89 2.00
N THR A 123 6.11 4.11 1.69
CA THR A 123 5.24 3.16 1.00
C THR A 123 4.66 3.79 -0.27
N ASP A 124 3.96 2.99 -1.06
CA ASP A 124 3.17 3.44 -2.20
C ASP A 124 1.70 3.76 -1.83
N ILE A 125 1.35 3.65 -0.56
CA ILE A 125 0.00 3.96 -0.04
C ILE A 125 -0.16 5.47 0.09
N ARG A 126 -1.33 5.99 -0.27
CA ARG A 126 -1.64 7.42 -0.24
C ARG A 126 -2.61 7.74 0.89
N MET A 127 -2.46 8.93 1.46
CA MET A 127 -3.40 9.49 2.42
C MET A 127 -3.97 10.80 1.85
N MET A 128 -5.28 10.94 1.90
CA MET A 128 -6.02 12.14 1.51
C MET A 128 -6.91 12.56 2.69
N ALA A 129 -6.45 13.50 3.49
CA ALA A 129 -7.19 14.04 4.63
C ALA A 129 -8.04 15.22 4.14
N VAL A 130 -9.30 14.96 3.81
CA VAL A 130 -10.23 15.96 3.27
C VAL A 130 -10.85 16.76 4.41
N SER A 131 -10.42 18.02 4.55
CA SER A 131 -11.00 18.97 5.49
C SER A 131 -12.28 19.58 4.94
N VAL A 132 -13.29 19.72 5.80
CA VAL A 132 -14.54 20.46 5.52
C VAL A 132 -14.59 21.79 6.28
N ASP A 133 -13.43 22.34 6.65
CA ASP A 133 -13.32 23.68 7.21
C ASP A 133 -13.74 24.75 6.18
N ASP A 134 -14.08 25.92 6.68
CA ASP A 134 -14.56 27.03 5.84
C ASP A 134 -13.41 27.80 5.15
N SER A 135 -12.16 27.53 5.51
CA SER A 135 -10.99 28.18 4.92
C SER A 135 -9.68 27.42 5.17
N TRP A 136 -8.70 27.68 4.33
CA TRP A 136 -7.30 27.26 4.58
C TRP A 136 -6.70 27.89 5.82
N ASP A 137 -7.19 29.06 6.27
CA ASP A 137 -6.66 29.71 7.48
C ASP A 137 -6.95 28.90 8.73
N ALA A 138 -8.16 28.30 8.83
CA ALA A 138 -8.48 27.40 9.92
C ALA A 138 -7.52 26.21 9.97
N VAL A 139 -7.30 25.57 8.81
CA VAL A 139 -6.36 24.43 8.70
C VAL A 139 -4.93 24.83 9.04
N ARG A 140 -4.45 25.99 8.53
CA ARG A 140 -3.10 26.48 8.82
C ARG A 140 -2.89 26.85 10.28
N GLN A 141 -3.89 27.44 10.92
CA GLN A 141 -3.84 27.75 12.35
C GLN A 141 -3.82 26.47 13.20
N PHE A 142 -4.49 25.43 12.77
CA PHE A 142 -4.46 24.14 13.45
C PHE A 142 -3.09 23.45 13.30
N PHE A 143 -2.51 23.45 12.11
CA PHE A 143 -1.21 22.83 11.82
C PHE A 143 -0.07 23.85 11.77
N VAL A 144 0.17 24.60 12.85
CA VAL A 144 1.22 25.64 12.92
C VAL A 144 2.62 25.14 12.53
N LYS A 145 2.92 23.87 12.81
CA LYS A 145 4.20 23.22 12.47
C LYS A 145 4.16 22.45 11.15
N GLY A 146 3.09 22.62 10.37
CA GLY A 146 2.83 21.80 9.18
C GLY A 146 2.30 20.42 9.52
N THR A 147 1.97 19.64 8.49
CA THR A 147 1.43 18.28 8.61
C THR A 147 1.97 17.38 7.52
N LYS A 148 2.06 16.08 7.79
CA LYS A 148 2.38 15.01 6.82
C LYS A 148 1.12 14.36 6.23
N MET A 149 -0.03 14.63 6.80
CA MET A 149 -1.32 14.22 6.24
C MET A 149 -1.54 14.98 4.92
N GLY A 150 -1.81 14.31 3.84
CA GLY A 150 -2.12 14.93 2.55
C GLY A 150 -3.44 15.71 2.62
N VAL A 151 -3.43 16.91 3.24
CA VAL A 151 -4.63 17.69 3.49
C VAL A 151 -5.13 18.33 2.21
N LEU A 152 -6.42 18.13 1.93
CA LEU A 152 -7.19 18.75 0.85
C LEU A 152 -8.36 19.51 1.47
N LEU A 153 -8.80 20.60 0.86
CA LEU A 153 -9.90 21.41 1.38
C LEU A 153 -11.14 21.32 0.48
N ASP A 154 -12.25 20.83 1.03
CA ASP A 154 -13.55 20.83 0.38
C ASP A 154 -14.45 21.95 0.93
N LEU A 155 -14.33 23.15 0.37
CA LEU A 155 -15.19 24.30 0.74
C LEU A 155 -16.68 24.05 0.44
N SER A 156 -16.96 23.18 -0.52
CA SER A 156 -18.34 22.85 -0.89
C SER A 156 -19.02 21.91 0.09
N LYS A 157 -18.22 21.14 0.84
CA LYS A 157 -18.67 20.06 1.75
C LYS A 157 -19.52 18.99 1.03
N ASN A 158 -19.31 18.82 -0.28
CA ASN A 158 -20.05 17.87 -1.11
C ASN A 158 -19.36 16.53 -1.26
N VAL A 159 -18.02 16.50 -1.18
CA VAL A 159 -17.27 15.25 -1.32
C VAL A 159 -17.65 14.23 -0.23
N PRO A 160 -17.69 14.57 1.08
CA PRO A 160 -18.17 13.63 2.09
C PRO A 160 -19.58 13.10 1.81
N LYS A 161 -20.49 13.97 1.35
CA LYS A 161 -21.88 13.57 1.01
C LYS A 161 -21.91 12.54 -0.13
N SER A 162 -21.05 12.69 -1.14
CA SER A 162 -20.97 11.72 -2.25
C SER A 162 -20.50 10.35 -1.77
N PHE A 163 -19.70 10.29 -0.70
CA PHE A 163 -19.30 9.06 -0.04
C PHE A 163 -20.36 8.49 0.90
N GLY A 164 -21.43 9.28 1.22
CA GLY A 164 -22.45 8.91 2.18
C GLY A 164 -22.03 9.18 3.63
N THR A 165 -21.04 10.05 3.83
CA THR A 165 -20.60 10.49 5.16
C THR A 165 -21.64 11.39 5.79
N GLU A 166 -22.06 11.05 7.01
CA GLU A 166 -23.05 11.81 7.80
C GLU A 166 -22.43 12.50 9.02
N LYS A 167 -21.29 11.97 9.50
CA LYS A 167 -20.61 12.43 10.72
C LYS A 167 -19.10 12.45 10.51
N TYR A 168 -18.39 13.23 11.33
CA TYR A 168 -16.92 13.27 11.30
C TYR A 168 -16.33 12.78 12.63
N PRO A 169 -15.14 12.12 12.59
CA PRO A 169 -14.41 11.69 11.40
C PRO A 169 -14.99 10.41 10.81
N GLU A 170 -14.91 10.27 9.51
CA GLU A 170 -15.15 9.01 8.80
C GLU A 170 -14.02 8.76 7.82
N SER A 171 -13.61 7.49 7.71
CA SER A 171 -12.49 7.10 6.87
C SER A 171 -12.87 5.97 5.92
N PHE A 172 -12.34 6.02 4.71
CA PHE A 172 -12.53 5.02 3.67
C PHE A 172 -11.17 4.50 3.22
N MET A 173 -11.01 3.19 3.21
CA MET A 173 -9.88 2.56 2.56
C MET A 173 -10.28 2.09 1.18
N ILE A 174 -9.55 2.55 0.18
CA ILE A 174 -9.79 2.34 -1.24
C ILE A 174 -8.62 1.56 -1.80
N ASP A 175 -8.90 0.50 -2.56
CA ASP A 175 -7.85 -0.31 -3.18
C ASP A 175 -7.23 0.36 -4.41
N ALA A 176 -6.17 -0.25 -4.94
CA ALA A 176 -5.46 0.27 -6.11
C ALA A 176 -6.34 0.37 -7.37
N SER A 177 -7.43 -0.39 -7.45
CA SER A 177 -8.42 -0.30 -8.53
C SER A 177 -9.47 0.78 -8.30
N GLY A 178 -9.49 1.39 -7.10
CA GLY A 178 -10.38 2.49 -6.71
C GLY A 178 -11.70 2.07 -6.14
N HIS A 179 -11.82 0.83 -5.65
CA HIS A 179 -13.02 0.37 -4.98
C HIS A 179 -12.89 0.50 -3.46
N VAL A 180 -13.97 0.92 -2.81
CA VAL A 180 -14.06 0.99 -1.35
C VAL A 180 -14.02 -0.43 -0.78
N ARG A 181 -13.05 -0.70 0.08
CA ARG A 181 -12.86 -1.99 0.75
C ARG A 181 -13.20 -1.96 2.22
N HIS A 182 -12.94 -0.83 2.88
CA HIS A 182 -13.25 -0.64 4.30
C HIS A 182 -13.77 0.76 4.55
N TYR A 183 -14.63 0.87 5.55
CA TYR A 183 -15.23 2.11 6.01
C TYR A 183 -15.21 2.14 7.54
N PHE A 184 -14.82 3.26 8.10
CA PHE A 184 -14.64 3.45 9.53
C PHE A 184 -15.43 4.67 9.98
N ILE A 185 -16.38 4.44 10.86
CA ILE A 185 -17.21 5.48 11.46
C ILE A 185 -16.56 5.90 12.77
N ASN A 186 -16.46 7.23 13.00
CA ASN A 186 -15.85 7.78 14.22
C ASN A 186 -14.33 7.56 14.30
N LYS A 187 -13.69 8.24 15.27
CA LYS A 187 -12.23 8.20 15.45
C LYS A 187 -11.66 6.79 15.62
N ARG A 188 -10.46 6.57 15.11
CA ARG A 188 -9.66 5.36 15.27
C ARG A 188 -8.25 5.71 15.75
N ASP A 189 -7.58 4.74 16.34
CA ASP A 189 -6.16 4.83 16.61
C ASP A 189 -5.37 4.28 15.42
N TRP A 190 -4.96 5.18 14.53
CA TRP A 190 -4.23 4.86 13.30
C TRP A 190 -2.75 4.57 13.54
N SER A 191 -2.23 4.80 14.75
CA SER A 191 -0.85 4.47 15.11
C SER A 191 -0.61 2.96 15.25
N LYS A 192 -1.67 2.18 15.37
CA LYS A 192 -1.60 0.73 15.51
C LYS A 192 -0.99 0.08 14.27
N PRO A 193 -0.19 -1.00 14.42
CA PRO A 193 0.40 -1.72 13.29
C PRO A 193 -0.66 -2.31 12.34
N GLU A 194 -1.85 -2.60 12.85
CA GLU A 194 -2.98 -3.09 12.07
C GLU A 194 -3.44 -2.09 10.99
N ALA A 195 -3.23 -0.79 11.19
CA ALA A 195 -3.60 0.24 10.21
C ALA A 195 -2.79 0.07 8.91
N ILE A 196 -1.47 -0.05 9.01
CA ILE A 196 -0.62 -0.30 7.85
C ILE A 196 -0.88 -1.68 7.26
N ALA A 197 -0.97 -2.73 8.10
CA ALA A 197 -1.21 -4.08 7.62
C ALA A 197 -2.54 -4.20 6.84
N CYS A 198 -3.58 -3.48 7.29
CA CYS A 198 -4.85 -3.40 6.57
C CYS A 198 -4.69 -2.68 5.22
N LEU A 199 -4.04 -1.51 5.20
CA LEU A 199 -3.80 -0.75 3.96
C LEU A 199 -2.95 -1.54 2.95
N GLU A 200 -1.92 -2.25 3.41
CA GLU A 200 -1.08 -3.11 2.57
C GLU A 200 -1.84 -4.30 1.95
N SER A 201 -2.94 -4.72 2.57
CA SER A 201 -3.78 -5.78 2.00
C SER A 201 -4.58 -5.35 0.77
N LEU A 202 -4.62 -4.04 0.47
CA LEU A 202 -5.42 -3.44 -0.60
C LEU A 202 -4.62 -3.18 -1.90
N ARG A 203 -3.40 -3.67 -1.97
CA ARG A 203 -2.54 -3.61 -3.17
C ARG A 203 -3.02 -4.51 -4.29
#